data_6aec5d90397ef9ab2573458537aa6464
#
_entry.id   6aec5d90397ef9ab2573458537aa6464
#
_cell.length_a   1.000
_cell.length_b   1.000
_cell.length_c   1.000
_cell.angle_alpha   90.00
_cell.angle_beta   90.00
_cell.angle_gamma   90.00
#
_symmetry.space_group_name_H-M   'P 1'
#
loop_
_entity.id
_entity.type
_entity.pdbx_description
1 polymer ?
#
loop_
_entity_poly.entity_id
_entity_poly.type
_entity_poly.pdbx_seq_one_letter_code
_entity_poly.pdbx_strand_id
1 'polypeptide(L)'
;KSKEHFSTNLDDVSYQREILQHVSRTFALTIPELPDPLRIVISNAYLLCRIADTIEDDKSMSVTKKSEFSDQFIGVVKRNIDVDLFSKDLFNSLSTTTSDAERNLIANTKKIIRITHSFNNRQKKALERCISIMCKGMAKYQNLETLNGLKDIDDLNKYCYHVAGVVGEMLTELFCDYSSDIDV
;
A
#
# COMPACT_ATOMS: atom_id res chain seq x y z
N LYS A 1 -30.83 -13.92 -3.58
CA LYS A 1 -29.76 -12.94 -3.33
C LYS A 1 -28.55 -13.43 -4.13
N SER A 2 -28.34 -12.83 -5.30
CA SER A 2 -27.25 -13.11 -6.22
C SER A 2 -25.93 -12.74 -5.53
N LYS A 3 -25.03 -13.73 -5.43
CA LYS A 3 -23.63 -13.50 -5.11
C LYS A 3 -23.02 -12.83 -6.36
N GLU A 4 -22.81 -11.53 -6.29
CA GLU A 4 -21.93 -10.87 -7.23
C GLU A 4 -20.51 -11.41 -7.01
N HIS A 5 -20.13 -12.41 -7.81
CA HIS A 5 -18.74 -12.77 -8.00
C HIS A 5 -18.10 -11.63 -8.80
N PHE A 6 -17.43 -10.72 -8.13
CA PHE A 6 -16.49 -9.83 -8.78
C PHE A 6 -15.36 -10.69 -9.35
N SER A 7 -15.44 -10.98 -10.63
CA SER A 7 -14.38 -11.63 -11.39
C SER A 7 -13.17 -10.68 -11.37
N THR A 8 -12.12 -11.07 -10.69
CA THR A 8 -10.83 -10.35 -10.74
C THR A 8 -10.37 -10.34 -12.21
N ASN A 9 -10.10 -9.16 -12.76
CA ASN A 9 -9.67 -9.02 -14.13
C ASN A 9 -8.28 -9.69 -14.28
N LEU A 10 -8.15 -10.68 -15.14
CA LEU A 10 -6.90 -11.42 -15.39
C LEU A 10 -5.76 -10.49 -15.84
N ASP A 11 -6.07 -9.42 -16.57
CA ASP A 11 -5.10 -8.39 -16.96
C ASP A 11 -4.53 -7.62 -15.75
N ASP A 12 -5.36 -7.32 -14.76
CA ASP A 12 -4.92 -6.64 -13.54
C ASP A 12 -4.01 -7.54 -12.69
N VAL A 13 -4.32 -8.84 -12.57
CA VAL A 13 -3.48 -9.79 -11.83
C VAL A 13 -2.17 -10.06 -12.57
N SER A 14 -2.18 -10.11 -13.88
CA SER A 14 -0.97 -10.22 -14.68
C SER A 14 -0.05 -9.00 -14.48
N TYR A 15 -0.64 -7.81 -14.52
CA TYR A 15 0.08 -6.57 -14.21
C TYR A 15 0.63 -6.57 -12.77
N GLN A 16 -0.16 -6.97 -11.79
CA GLN A 16 0.26 -7.06 -10.39
C GLN A 16 1.52 -7.93 -10.23
N ARG A 17 1.53 -9.09 -10.89
CA ARG A 17 2.66 -10.03 -10.85
C ARG A 17 3.91 -9.43 -11.50
N GLU A 18 3.76 -8.77 -12.62
CA GLU A 18 4.84 -8.14 -13.37
C GLU A 18 5.44 -6.97 -12.57
N ILE A 19 4.62 -6.01 -12.14
CA ILE A 19 5.12 -4.82 -11.45
C ILE A 19 5.82 -5.15 -10.12
N LEU A 20 5.37 -6.20 -9.42
CA LEU A 20 6.01 -6.66 -8.18
C LEU A 20 7.50 -6.99 -8.40
N GLN A 21 7.86 -7.58 -9.53
CA GLN A 21 9.25 -7.92 -9.87
C GLN A 21 10.12 -6.68 -10.04
N HIS A 22 9.54 -5.56 -10.44
CA HIS A 22 10.27 -4.33 -10.72
C HIS A 22 10.36 -3.38 -9.51
N VAL A 23 9.36 -3.40 -8.61
CA VAL A 23 9.35 -2.52 -7.42
C VAL A 23 9.82 -3.21 -6.14
N SER A 24 10.09 -4.51 -6.18
CA SER A 24 10.58 -5.26 -5.03
C SER A 24 11.80 -6.10 -5.40
N ARG A 25 12.81 -6.11 -4.51
CA ARG A 25 13.97 -6.99 -4.65
C ARG A 25 13.74 -8.33 -3.95
N THR A 26 13.44 -8.30 -2.66
CA THR A 26 13.34 -9.49 -1.80
C THR A 26 11.96 -10.13 -1.89
N PHE A 27 10.91 -9.34 -1.79
CA PHE A 27 9.53 -9.86 -1.77
C PHE A 27 9.08 -10.41 -3.12
N ALA A 28 9.70 -9.97 -4.23
CA ALA A 28 9.50 -10.56 -5.55
C ALA A 28 9.93 -12.04 -5.64
N LEU A 29 10.80 -12.50 -4.72
CA LEU A 29 11.23 -13.90 -4.65
C LEU A 29 10.37 -14.73 -3.68
N THR A 30 9.86 -14.13 -2.62
CA THR A 30 9.17 -14.86 -1.54
C THR A 30 7.65 -14.91 -1.70
N ILE A 31 7.03 -13.82 -2.14
CA ILE A 31 5.57 -13.78 -2.35
C ILE A 31 5.09 -14.81 -3.38
N PRO A 32 5.79 -15.07 -4.52
CA PRO A 32 5.37 -16.08 -5.49
C PRO A 32 5.28 -17.51 -4.95
N GLU A 33 5.97 -17.82 -3.84
CA GLU A 33 5.93 -19.14 -3.19
C GLU A 33 4.63 -19.38 -2.41
N LEU A 34 3.82 -18.34 -2.18
CA LEU A 34 2.55 -18.46 -1.49
C LEU A 34 1.48 -19.09 -2.40
N PRO A 35 0.51 -19.84 -1.81
CA PRO A 35 -0.66 -20.33 -2.55
C PRO A 35 -1.44 -19.20 -3.24
N ASP A 36 -2.03 -19.49 -4.42
CA ASP A 36 -2.64 -18.50 -5.31
C ASP A 36 -3.56 -17.46 -4.62
N PRO A 37 -4.57 -17.82 -3.81
CA PRO A 37 -5.44 -16.83 -3.21
C PRO A 37 -4.67 -15.90 -2.25
N LEU A 38 -3.77 -16.46 -1.44
CA LEU A 38 -2.95 -15.72 -0.48
C LEU A 38 -1.92 -14.86 -1.22
N ARG A 39 -1.28 -15.41 -2.26
CA ARG A 39 -0.31 -14.67 -3.08
C ARG A 39 -0.91 -13.39 -3.67
N ILE A 40 -2.12 -13.45 -4.21
CA ILE A 40 -2.77 -12.29 -4.83
C ILE A 40 -3.01 -11.19 -3.80
N VAL A 41 -3.53 -11.53 -2.61
CA VAL A 41 -3.80 -10.51 -1.58
C VAL A 41 -2.54 -9.95 -0.96
N ILE A 42 -1.49 -10.77 -0.74
CA ILE A 42 -0.21 -10.32 -0.18
C ILE A 42 0.55 -9.45 -1.21
N SER A 43 0.56 -9.84 -2.49
CA SER A 43 1.10 -8.99 -3.56
C SER A 43 0.43 -7.62 -3.58
N ASN A 44 -0.90 -7.61 -3.46
CA ASN A 44 -1.66 -6.37 -3.47
C ASN A 44 -1.37 -5.49 -2.24
N ALA A 45 -1.28 -6.11 -1.05
CA ALA A 45 -0.89 -5.45 0.18
C ALA A 45 0.48 -4.77 0.05
N TYR A 46 1.48 -5.50 -0.47
CA TYR A 46 2.81 -4.96 -0.73
C TYR A 46 2.76 -3.74 -1.69
N LEU A 47 2.03 -3.84 -2.79
CA LEU A 47 1.95 -2.76 -3.78
C LEU A 47 1.23 -1.52 -3.24
N LEU A 48 0.20 -1.69 -2.39
CA LEU A 48 -0.43 -0.57 -1.69
C LEU A 48 0.56 0.13 -0.74
N CYS A 49 1.32 -0.63 0.06
CA CYS A 49 2.37 -0.07 0.91
C CYS A 49 3.43 0.66 0.05
N ARG A 50 3.82 0.08 -1.09
CA ARG A 50 4.80 0.70 -1.99
C ARG A 50 4.32 2.02 -2.59
N ILE A 51 3.02 2.18 -2.87
CA ILE A 51 2.45 3.46 -3.29
C ILE A 51 2.57 4.50 -2.15
N ALA A 52 2.27 4.11 -0.91
CA ALA A 52 2.43 4.99 0.25
C ALA A 52 3.89 5.41 0.46
N ASP A 53 4.84 4.46 0.37
CA ASP A 53 6.28 4.73 0.45
C ASP A 53 6.74 5.70 -0.66
N THR A 54 6.24 5.52 -1.90
CA THR A 54 6.60 6.40 -3.03
C THR A 54 6.17 7.85 -2.77
N ILE A 55 5.04 8.08 -2.09
CA ILE A 55 4.62 9.43 -1.67
C ILE A 55 5.56 9.98 -0.60
N GLU A 56 5.89 9.15 0.40
CA GLU A 56 6.76 9.56 1.51
C GLU A 56 8.17 9.88 1.05
N ASP A 57 8.76 9.02 0.24
CA ASP A 57 10.16 9.09 -0.17
C ASP A 57 10.44 10.16 -1.23
N ASP A 58 9.41 10.75 -1.87
CA ASP A 58 9.62 11.76 -2.91
C ASP A 58 10.32 13.00 -2.36
N LYS A 59 11.48 13.33 -2.95
CA LYS A 59 12.35 14.41 -2.48
C LYS A 59 11.92 15.80 -2.95
N SER A 60 11.06 15.90 -3.93
CA SER A 60 10.63 17.18 -4.52
C SER A 60 9.34 17.70 -3.91
N MET A 61 8.53 16.83 -3.31
CA MET A 61 7.28 17.22 -2.68
C MET A 61 7.51 17.86 -1.30
N SER A 62 6.79 18.95 -1.04
CA SER A 62 6.72 19.52 0.31
C SER A 62 5.99 18.55 1.26
N VAL A 63 6.28 18.65 2.56
CA VAL A 63 5.61 17.84 3.60
C VAL A 63 4.09 17.99 3.53
N THR A 64 3.58 19.20 3.31
CA THR A 64 2.14 19.46 3.15
C THR A 64 1.58 18.66 1.97
N LYS A 65 2.25 18.67 0.81
CA LYS A 65 1.79 17.97 -0.38
C LYS A 65 1.82 16.45 -0.22
N LYS A 66 2.83 15.92 0.47
CA LYS A 66 2.89 14.49 0.83
C LYS A 66 1.72 14.10 1.74
N SER A 67 1.40 14.93 2.75
CA SER A 67 0.25 14.70 3.62
C SER A 67 -1.07 14.71 2.84
N GLU A 68 -1.26 15.66 1.92
CA GLU A 68 -2.44 15.73 1.05
C GLU A 68 -2.59 14.47 0.17
N PHE A 69 -1.51 14.01 -0.48
CA PHE A 69 -1.54 12.77 -1.27
C PHE A 69 -1.76 11.53 -0.41
N SER A 70 -1.21 11.49 0.79
CA SER A 70 -1.44 10.39 1.75
C SER A 70 -2.92 10.31 2.15
N ASP A 71 -3.56 11.44 2.45
CA ASP A 71 -5.00 11.49 2.76
C ASP A 71 -5.86 11.12 1.55
N GLN A 72 -5.49 11.59 0.35
CA GLN A 72 -6.15 11.20 -0.90
C GLN A 72 -6.01 9.71 -1.16
N PHE A 73 -4.83 9.12 -0.94
CA PHE A 73 -4.61 7.69 -1.14
C PHE A 73 -5.45 6.83 -0.18
N ILE A 74 -5.57 7.24 1.08
CA ILE A 74 -6.51 6.61 2.03
C ILE A 74 -7.95 6.67 1.47
N GLY A 75 -8.35 7.80 0.91
CA GLY A 75 -9.66 7.97 0.29
C GLY A 75 -9.86 7.09 -0.95
N VAL A 76 -8.83 6.92 -1.77
CA VAL A 76 -8.84 6.03 -2.96
C VAL A 76 -9.02 4.57 -2.53
N VAL A 77 -8.25 4.11 -1.53
CA VAL A 77 -8.38 2.74 -1.00
C VAL A 77 -9.78 2.48 -0.44
N LYS A 78 -10.40 3.48 0.19
CA LYS A 78 -11.77 3.44 0.75
C LYS A 78 -12.89 3.74 -0.27
N ARG A 79 -12.59 3.93 -1.54
CA ARG A 79 -13.55 4.31 -2.61
C ARG A 79 -14.22 5.69 -2.43
N ASN A 80 -13.62 6.59 -1.68
CA ASN A 80 -14.16 7.93 -1.44
C ASN A 80 -13.58 8.98 -2.39
N ILE A 81 -12.50 8.63 -3.10
CA ILE A 81 -11.78 9.52 -4.03
C ILE A 81 -11.57 8.78 -5.35
N ASP A 82 -11.66 9.52 -6.45
CA ASP A 82 -11.45 9.01 -7.80
C ASP A 82 -9.97 8.62 -8.01
N VAL A 83 -9.75 7.36 -8.40
CA VAL A 83 -8.41 6.81 -8.55
C VAL A 83 -7.68 7.34 -9.78
N ASP A 84 -8.39 7.67 -10.86
CA ASP A 84 -7.78 8.16 -12.10
C ASP A 84 -7.26 9.57 -11.89
N LEU A 85 -8.02 10.42 -11.20
CA LEU A 85 -7.60 11.77 -10.84
C LEU A 85 -6.39 11.73 -9.90
N PHE A 86 -6.47 10.98 -8.80
CA PHE A 86 -5.38 10.79 -7.86
C PHE A 86 -4.09 10.33 -8.55
N SER A 87 -4.18 9.27 -9.35
CA SER A 87 -3.03 8.67 -10.06
C SER A 87 -2.34 9.68 -10.99
N LYS A 88 -3.14 10.44 -11.75
CA LYS A 88 -2.65 11.49 -12.66
C LYS A 88 -1.95 12.61 -11.90
N ASP A 89 -2.56 13.12 -10.83
CA ASP A 89 -2.04 14.24 -10.06
C ASP A 89 -0.77 13.87 -9.30
N LEU A 90 -0.74 12.67 -8.70
CA LEU A 90 0.45 12.14 -8.06
C LEU A 90 1.58 11.93 -9.06
N PHE A 91 1.31 11.28 -10.21
CA PHE A 91 2.31 11.03 -11.26
C PHE A 91 3.00 12.33 -11.73
N ASN A 92 2.22 13.38 -11.95
CA ASN A 92 2.72 14.69 -12.38
C ASN A 92 3.53 15.42 -11.28
N SER A 93 3.36 15.00 -10.03
CA SER A 93 4.03 15.60 -8.87
C SER A 93 5.31 14.86 -8.47
N LEU A 94 5.56 13.66 -9.03
CA LEU A 94 6.74 12.86 -8.71
C LEU A 94 8.03 13.52 -9.19
N SER A 95 9.03 13.43 -8.36
CA SER A 95 10.39 13.88 -8.65
C SER A 95 11.00 13.14 -9.85
N THR A 96 11.93 13.76 -10.57
CA THR A 96 12.67 13.12 -11.68
C THR A 96 13.55 11.96 -11.21
N THR A 97 13.80 11.84 -9.90
CA THR A 97 14.59 10.75 -9.30
C THR A 97 13.75 9.52 -8.94
N THR A 98 12.41 9.61 -8.98
CA THR A 98 11.53 8.46 -8.80
C THR A 98 11.74 7.47 -9.94
N SER A 99 11.94 6.19 -9.61
CA SER A 99 12.24 5.15 -10.60
C SER A 99 11.10 4.95 -11.61
N ASP A 100 11.44 4.47 -12.80
CA ASP A 100 10.45 4.16 -13.84
C ASP A 100 9.44 3.10 -13.38
N ALA A 101 9.86 2.15 -12.55
CA ALA A 101 9.00 1.13 -11.99
C ALA A 101 7.96 1.72 -11.03
N GLU A 102 8.37 2.63 -10.15
CA GLU A 102 7.46 3.34 -9.23
C GLU A 102 6.51 4.26 -10.00
N ARG A 103 7.02 4.99 -11.00
CA ARG A 103 6.17 5.80 -11.90
C ARG A 103 5.12 4.93 -12.61
N ASN A 104 5.53 3.75 -13.10
CA ASN A 104 4.62 2.81 -13.72
C ASN A 104 3.55 2.33 -12.73
N LEU A 105 3.93 1.98 -11.49
CA LEU A 105 3.00 1.60 -10.43
C LEU A 105 1.98 2.71 -10.14
N ILE A 106 2.43 3.96 -10.00
CA ILE A 106 1.55 5.11 -9.76
C ILE A 106 0.60 5.33 -10.94
N ALA A 107 1.08 5.30 -12.18
CA ALA A 107 0.25 5.45 -13.39
C ALA A 107 -0.83 4.35 -13.52
N ASN A 108 -0.59 3.18 -12.95
CA ASN A 108 -1.49 2.03 -13.00
C ASN A 108 -2.16 1.72 -11.64
N THR A 109 -2.19 2.66 -10.70
CA THR A 109 -2.82 2.48 -9.38
C THR A 109 -4.24 1.92 -9.47
N LYS A 110 -5.00 2.30 -10.50
CA LYS A 110 -6.36 1.80 -10.76
C LYS A 110 -6.44 0.27 -10.84
N LYS A 111 -5.45 -0.39 -11.44
CA LYS A 111 -5.40 -1.86 -11.51
C LYS A 111 -5.30 -2.47 -10.12
N ILE A 112 -4.43 -1.92 -9.27
CA ILE A 112 -4.23 -2.37 -7.89
C ILE A 112 -5.49 -2.14 -7.05
N ILE A 113 -6.14 -1.00 -7.21
CA ILE A 113 -7.38 -0.66 -6.51
C ILE A 113 -8.55 -1.58 -6.94
N ARG A 114 -8.66 -1.93 -8.23
CA ARG A 114 -9.67 -2.90 -8.68
C ARG A 114 -9.47 -4.27 -8.03
N ILE A 115 -8.23 -4.76 -7.94
CA ILE A 115 -7.90 -6.00 -7.21
C ILE A 115 -8.28 -5.87 -5.73
N THR A 116 -7.89 -4.77 -5.06
CA THR A 116 -8.24 -4.51 -3.65
C THR A 116 -9.75 -4.68 -3.43
N HIS A 117 -10.55 -4.13 -4.33
CA HIS A 117 -12.00 -4.14 -4.19
C HIS A 117 -12.66 -5.48 -4.58
N SER A 118 -11.93 -6.40 -5.22
CA SER A 118 -12.41 -7.76 -5.47
C SER A 118 -12.29 -8.69 -4.25
N PHE A 119 -11.52 -8.31 -3.24
CA PHE A 119 -11.31 -9.10 -2.04
C PHE A 119 -12.55 -9.15 -1.14
N ASN A 120 -12.57 -10.13 -0.23
CA ASN A 120 -13.62 -10.23 0.79
C ASN A 120 -13.55 -9.05 1.78
N ASN A 121 -14.58 -8.91 2.62
CA ASN A 121 -14.68 -7.77 3.54
C ASN A 121 -13.60 -7.76 4.63
N ARG A 122 -13.14 -8.95 5.09
CA ARG A 122 -12.08 -9.05 6.10
C ARG A 122 -10.75 -8.57 5.53
N GLN A 123 -10.39 -9.07 4.35
CA GLN A 123 -9.17 -8.65 3.63
C GLN A 123 -9.19 -7.13 3.32
N LYS A 124 -10.30 -6.60 2.79
CA LYS A 124 -10.43 -5.16 2.52
C LYS A 124 -10.22 -4.31 3.78
N LYS A 125 -10.85 -4.69 4.89
CA LYS A 125 -10.70 -3.96 6.16
C LYS A 125 -9.27 -4.00 6.69
N ALA A 126 -8.57 -5.13 6.59
CA ALA A 126 -7.17 -5.24 6.97
C ALA A 126 -6.28 -4.30 6.15
N LEU A 127 -6.46 -4.29 4.81
CA LEU A 127 -5.73 -3.39 3.90
C LEU A 127 -6.04 -1.91 4.17
N GLU A 128 -7.32 -1.54 4.29
CA GLU A 128 -7.74 -0.16 4.56
C GLU A 128 -7.20 0.35 5.91
N ARG A 129 -7.23 -0.51 6.94
CA ARG A 129 -6.69 -0.18 8.27
C ARG A 129 -5.19 0.06 8.20
N CYS A 130 -4.45 -0.87 7.59
CA CYS A 130 -3.00 -0.77 7.45
C CYS A 130 -2.60 0.52 6.72
N ILE A 131 -3.14 0.77 5.53
CA ILE A 131 -2.81 1.97 4.73
C ILE A 131 -3.19 3.25 5.47
N SER A 132 -4.34 3.27 6.17
CA SER A 132 -4.76 4.45 6.95
C SER A 132 -3.79 4.77 8.08
N ILE A 133 -3.32 3.76 8.81
CA ILE A 133 -2.37 3.96 9.94
C ILE A 133 -0.98 4.33 9.41
N MET A 134 -0.50 3.61 8.39
CA MET A 134 0.79 3.83 7.77
C MET A 134 0.91 5.26 7.21
N CYS A 135 0.01 5.69 6.34
CA CYS A 135 0.02 7.02 5.73
C CYS A 135 -0.04 8.14 6.78
N LYS A 136 -0.90 8.02 7.80
CA LYS A 136 -0.99 9.01 8.89
C LYS A 136 0.28 9.05 9.74
N GLY A 137 0.87 7.90 10.00
CA GLY A 137 2.12 7.81 10.74
C GLY A 137 3.27 8.48 10.00
N MET A 138 3.47 8.13 8.73
CA MET A 138 4.48 8.73 7.85
C MET A 138 4.35 10.25 7.80
N ALA A 139 3.16 10.79 7.53
CA ALA A 139 2.91 12.23 7.50
C ALA A 139 3.22 12.91 8.85
N LYS A 140 2.89 12.26 9.97
CA LYS A 140 3.20 12.77 11.31
C LYS A 140 4.70 12.89 11.54
N TYR A 141 5.47 11.85 11.21
CA TYR A 141 6.90 11.81 11.50
C TYR A 141 7.72 12.66 10.54
N GLN A 142 7.29 12.84 9.31
CA GLN A 142 7.89 13.82 8.38
C GLN A 142 7.79 15.26 8.91
N ASN A 143 6.67 15.61 9.55
CA ASN A 143 6.52 16.92 10.20
C ASN A 143 7.42 17.11 11.43
N LEU A 144 7.91 16.01 12.02
CA LEU A 144 8.79 16.02 13.19
C LEU A 144 10.27 15.83 12.82
N GLU A 145 10.58 15.65 11.53
CA GLU A 145 11.95 15.46 11.06
C GLU A 145 12.78 16.70 11.38
N THR A 146 13.73 16.53 12.28
CA THR A 146 14.71 17.54 12.67
C THR A 146 16.12 16.99 12.49
N LEU A 147 17.12 17.86 12.43
CA LEU A 147 18.54 17.45 12.39
C LEU A 147 18.96 16.58 13.58
N ASN A 148 18.17 16.57 14.65
CA ASN A 148 18.42 15.79 15.88
C ASN A 148 17.73 14.41 15.86
N GLY A 149 16.97 14.07 14.78
CA GLY A 149 16.21 12.83 14.71
C GLY A 149 14.96 12.81 15.59
N LEU A 150 14.51 11.60 15.98
CA LEU A 150 13.38 11.40 16.87
C LEU A 150 13.78 11.73 18.34
N LYS A 151 12.81 12.16 19.13
CA LYS A 151 13.01 12.65 20.48
C LYS A 151 13.63 11.61 21.43
N ASP A 152 13.12 10.37 21.39
CA ASP A 152 13.50 9.29 22.28
C ASP A 152 13.17 7.92 21.66
N ILE A 153 13.49 6.83 22.37
CA ILE A 153 13.24 5.45 21.94
C ILE A 153 11.75 5.14 21.82
N ASP A 154 10.89 5.79 22.59
CA ASP A 154 9.45 5.59 22.51
C ASP A 154 8.88 6.18 21.22
N ASP A 155 9.39 7.33 20.79
CA ASP A 155 9.03 7.91 19.49
C ASP A 155 9.54 7.03 18.33
N LEU A 156 10.75 6.46 18.45
CA LEU A 156 11.26 5.49 17.47
C LEU A 156 10.37 4.24 17.42
N ASN A 157 9.97 3.68 18.55
CA ASN A 157 9.08 2.53 18.61
C ASN A 157 7.72 2.83 17.96
N LYS A 158 7.16 4.01 18.21
CA LYS A 158 5.92 4.46 17.57
C LYS A 158 6.08 4.60 16.06
N TYR A 159 7.18 5.20 15.60
CA TYR A 159 7.49 5.28 14.17
C TYR A 159 7.57 3.89 13.54
N CYS A 160 8.38 3.00 14.13
CA CYS A 160 8.50 1.61 13.65
C CYS A 160 7.15 0.88 13.61
N TYR A 161 6.26 1.12 14.57
CA TYR A 161 4.91 0.56 14.53
C TYR A 161 4.14 1.05 13.29
N HIS A 162 4.18 2.33 12.98
CA HIS A 162 3.42 2.89 11.85
C HIS A 162 3.94 2.41 10.49
N VAL A 163 5.25 2.24 10.33
CA VAL A 163 5.84 1.89 9.03
C VAL A 163 6.07 0.38 8.84
N ALA A 164 6.09 -0.41 9.91
CA ALA A 164 6.37 -1.84 9.85
C ALA A 164 5.43 -2.69 10.73
N GLY A 165 5.19 -2.30 11.99
CA GLY A 165 4.37 -3.08 12.93
C GLY A 165 2.94 -3.29 12.41
N VAL A 166 2.29 -2.25 11.91
CA VAL A 166 0.94 -2.33 11.33
C VAL A 166 0.89 -3.23 10.09
N VAL A 167 1.98 -3.31 9.32
CA VAL A 167 2.09 -4.24 8.18
C VAL A 167 2.11 -5.68 8.69
N GLY A 168 2.85 -5.97 9.77
CA GLY A 168 2.85 -7.28 10.43
C GLY A 168 1.46 -7.68 10.92
N GLU A 169 0.72 -6.77 11.56
CA GLU A 169 -0.68 -7.01 11.96
C GLU A 169 -1.58 -7.34 10.77
N MET A 170 -1.50 -6.55 9.69
CA MET A 170 -2.25 -6.80 8.46
C MET A 170 -1.92 -8.17 7.87
N LEU A 171 -0.65 -8.53 7.77
CA LEU A 171 -0.23 -9.83 7.26
C LEU A 171 -0.81 -10.96 8.10
N THR A 172 -0.76 -10.85 9.43
CA THR A 172 -1.37 -11.82 10.35
C THR A 172 -2.86 -11.98 10.07
N GLU A 173 -3.61 -10.88 9.94
CA GLU A 173 -5.04 -10.92 9.62
C GLU A 173 -5.32 -11.62 8.27
N LEU A 174 -4.48 -11.38 7.24
CA LEU A 174 -4.61 -12.01 5.92
C LEU A 174 -4.28 -13.50 5.93
N PHE A 175 -3.26 -13.91 6.70
CA PHE A 175 -2.93 -15.33 6.87
C PHE A 175 -4.02 -16.06 7.65
N CYS A 176 -4.57 -15.47 8.73
CA CYS A 176 -5.69 -16.04 9.48
C CYS A 176 -6.99 -16.13 8.67
N ASP A 177 -7.20 -15.22 7.71
CA ASP A 177 -8.34 -15.29 6.78
C ASP A 177 -8.17 -16.42 5.75
N TYR A 178 -6.94 -16.74 5.39
CA TYR A 178 -6.62 -17.83 4.47
C TYR A 178 -6.69 -19.21 5.13
N SER A 179 -6.19 -19.34 6.35
CA SER A 179 -6.12 -20.61 7.08
C SER A 179 -6.91 -20.55 8.39
N SER A 180 -7.94 -21.39 8.49
CA SER A 180 -8.72 -21.54 9.73
C SER A 180 -7.94 -22.21 10.87
N ASP A 181 -6.77 -22.77 10.59
CA ASP A 181 -5.94 -23.48 11.55
C ASP A 181 -4.99 -22.52 12.32
N ILE A 182 -4.97 -21.25 11.92
CA ILE A 182 -4.23 -20.18 12.60
C ILE A 182 -5.21 -19.39 13.47
N ASP A 183 -5.38 -19.82 14.73
CA ASP A 183 -6.06 -19.05 15.78
C ASP A 183 -5.03 -18.14 16.48
N VAL A 184 -5.32 -16.84 16.49
CA VAL A 184 -4.54 -15.82 17.21
C VAL A 184 -5.39 -15.24 18.33
#